data_861b238e0e070650e98eda387c6e50e7
#
_entry.id   861b238e0e070650e98eda387c6e50e7
#
_cell.length_a   1.000
_cell.length_b   1.000
_cell.length_c   1.000
_cell.angle_alpha   90.00
_cell.angle_beta   90.00
_cell.angle_gamma   90.00
#
_symmetry.space_group_name_H-M   'P 1'
#
loop_
_entity.id
_entity.type
_entity.pdbx_description
1 polymer ?
#
loop_
_entity_poly.entity_id
_entity_poly.type
_entity_poly.pdbx_seq_one_letter_code
_entity_poly.pdbx_strand_id
1 'polypeptide(L)'
;NAMPFGGYVGFMESHDEERTCYGAAADASSVTWGICGTLTSWGSSPDIKMNAQGAFFVAKNVTFKADDLFKIRGNGVWNDAFNYGASAKGYKLPLNTGYTMTLGAGSQDMAVPAAGTYDIYFSLGAQKVWLMTAGSAAPAAPSVGGNTGGSASDPFNVAMRRAGANAAFFLTVPGPKMIWQFGEIGYDISIEENGRTGEKPVKTAEYMAVPARKGLYDTYAALLKFRKENPRFFDSDAAFRWYAGSSNFPGKYLFNAVDGKNIAVFANFGKGAQTISVELPHSGTWYNYFKKDEVWSGANHTSTLKEGEFVFLVDWK
;
A
#
# COMPACT_ATOMS: atom_id res chain seq x y z
N ASN A 1 25.07 13.31 -28.82
CA ASN A 1 25.28 14.46 -27.94
C ASN A 1 24.62 14.14 -26.60
N ALA A 2 25.45 13.94 -25.55
CA ALA A 2 24.93 13.83 -24.20
C ALA A 2 24.39 15.20 -23.78
N MET A 3 23.17 15.26 -23.30
CA MET A 3 22.63 16.50 -22.76
C MET A 3 23.31 16.84 -21.42
N PRO A 4 23.52 18.12 -21.12
CA PRO A 4 24.10 18.51 -19.85
C PRO A 4 23.21 18.06 -18.69
N PHE A 5 23.84 17.68 -17.59
CA PHE A 5 23.14 17.33 -16.34
C PHE A 5 22.16 18.45 -15.94
N GLY A 6 20.94 18.07 -15.58
CA GLY A 6 19.90 19.05 -15.23
C GLY A 6 19.15 19.66 -16.41
N GLY A 7 19.52 19.30 -17.65
CA GLY A 7 18.83 19.78 -18.86
C GLY A 7 17.44 19.16 -19.09
N TYR A 8 17.09 18.12 -18.30
CA TYR A 8 15.78 17.46 -18.35
C TYR A 8 15.15 17.30 -16.99
N VAL A 9 13.84 17.41 -16.95
CA VAL A 9 13.03 17.07 -15.77
C VAL A 9 12.43 15.69 -16.01
N GLY A 10 12.78 14.72 -15.16
CA GLY A 10 12.14 13.41 -15.18
C GLY A 10 10.73 13.47 -14.59
N PHE A 11 9.81 12.71 -15.15
CA PHE A 11 8.45 12.53 -14.61
C PHE A 11 7.92 11.13 -14.90
N MET A 12 6.97 10.63 -14.09
CA MET A 12 6.30 9.35 -14.30
C MET A 12 4.91 9.51 -14.92
N GLU A 13 4.31 10.66 -14.73
CA GLU A 13 2.97 11.02 -15.20
C GLU A 13 2.98 12.45 -15.74
N SER A 14 2.12 12.73 -16.70
CA SER A 14 1.89 14.08 -17.23
C SER A 14 0.40 14.29 -17.52
N HIS A 15 0.06 15.47 -18.03
CA HIS A 15 -1.29 15.79 -18.48
C HIS A 15 -1.67 15.13 -19.83
N ASP A 16 -0.70 14.53 -20.52
CA ASP A 16 -0.90 13.92 -21.84
C ASP A 16 -1.12 12.41 -21.77
N GLU A 17 -0.76 11.79 -20.64
CA GLU A 17 -0.80 10.35 -20.45
C GLU A 17 -1.85 9.95 -19.41
N GLU A 18 -2.37 8.74 -19.57
CA GLU A 18 -3.26 8.17 -18.54
C GLU A 18 -2.51 7.99 -17.22
N ARG A 19 -3.22 8.12 -16.12
CA ARG A 19 -2.64 8.03 -14.78
C ARG A 19 -2.02 6.66 -14.54
N THR A 20 -0.85 6.60 -13.89
CA THR A 20 -0.16 5.35 -13.54
C THR A 20 -1.06 4.41 -12.71
N CYS A 21 -1.96 4.97 -11.92
CA CYS A 21 -2.89 4.22 -11.09
C CYS A 21 -4.29 4.09 -11.71
N TYR A 22 -4.51 4.55 -12.97
CA TYR A 22 -5.78 4.39 -13.65
C TYR A 22 -6.16 2.92 -13.80
N GLY A 23 -7.41 2.61 -13.53
CA GLY A 23 -7.94 1.25 -13.56
C GLY A 23 -7.52 0.37 -12.38
N ALA A 24 -6.56 0.81 -11.55
CA ALA A 24 -6.16 0.06 -10.38
C ALA A 24 -7.16 0.18 -9.24
N ALA A 25 -7.86 1.28 -9.20
CA ALA A 25 -8.77 1.65 -8.14
C ALA A 25 -10.23 1.66 -8.57
N ALA A 26 -10.56 1.14 -9.74
CA ALA A 26 -11.97 1.02 -10.15
C ALA A 26 -12.85 0.49 -8.99
N ASP A 27 -12.23 0.03 -7.91
CA ASP A 27 -12.94 -0.74 -6.93
C ASP A 27 -12.77 -0.33 -5.46
N ALA A 28 -11.64 0.18 -5.01
CA ALA A 28 -11.46 0.33 -3.57
C ALA A 28 -12.07 1.62 -2.98
N SER A 29 -12.10 2.72 -3.70
CA SER A 29 -12.75 3.96 -3.24
C SER A 29 -14.25 3.99 -3.54
N SER A 30 -14.71 3.18 -4.49
CA SER A 30 -16.13 3.00 -4.83
C SER A 30 -16.78 1.83 -4.12
N VAL A 31 -16.00 0.97 -3.43
CA VAL A 31 -16.52 -0.18 -2.69
C VAL A 31 -17.26 0.30 -1.44
N THR A 32 -18.55 0.03 -1.39
CA THR A 32 -19.32 0.18 -0.16
C THR A 32 -19.11 -1.07 0.71
N TRP A 33 -18.42 -0.90 1.83
CA TRP A 33 -18.20 -2.00 2.77
C TRP A 33 -19.38 -2.17 3.71
N GLY A 34 -19.72 -3.43 3.99
CA GLY A 34 -20.82 -3.77 4.87
C GLY A 34 -20.61 -5.08 5.62
N ILE A 35 -21.32 -5.22 6.73
CA ILE A 35 -21.40 -6.44 7.51
C ILE A 35 -22.60 -7.23 7.01
N CYS A 36 -22.34 -8.44 6.55
CA CYS A 36 -23.34 -9.40 6.08
C CYS A 36 -23.27 -10.64 6.95
N GLY A 37 -24.42 -11.15 7.38
CA GLY A 37 -24.45 -12.30 8.25
C GLY A 37 -25.87 -12.68 8.67
N THR A 38 -26.01 -13.40 9.77
CA THR A 38 -27.32 -13.76 10.34
C THR A 38 -28.17 -12.52 10.61
N LEU A 39 -27.54 -11.40 11.01
CA LEU A 39 -28.21 -10.11 11.25
C LEU A 39 -28.89 -9.53 10.01
N THR A 40 -28.41 -9.86 8.83
CA THR A 40 -28.92 -9.40 7.54
C THR A 40 -29.50 -10.52 6.70
N SER A 41 -29.78 -11.67 7.35
CA SER A 41 -30.24 -12.88 6.65
C SER A 41 -29.40 -13.21 5.42
N TRP A 42 -28.08 -13.06 5.57
CA TRP A 42 -27.06 -13.34 4.55
C TRP A 42 -27.27 -12.61 3.21
N GLY A 43 -27.79 -11.38 3.30
CA GLY A 43 -28.00 -10.50 2.14
C GLY A 43 -29.45 -10.46 1.64
N SER A 44 -30.39 -11.13 2.31
CA SER A 44 -31.83 -10.92 2.06
C SER A 44 -32.32 -9.57 2.59
N SER A 45 -31.60 -9.01 3.56
CA SER A 45 -31.70 -7.60 3.97
C SER A 45 -30.40 -6.86 3.62
N PRO A 46 -30.43 -5.53 3.48
CA PRO A 46 -29.23 -4.73 3.20
C PRO A 46 -28.14 -4.96 4.25
N ASP A 47 -26.90 -4.99 3.81
CA ASP A 47 -25.74 -5.07 4.69
C ASP A 47 -25.70 -3.88 5.67
N ILE A 48 -25.22 -4.11 6.89
CA ILE A 48 -24.97 -3.02 7.83
C ILE A 48 -23.78 -2.22 7.30
N LYS A 49 -24.04 -1.00 6.84
CA LYS A 49 -23.05 -0.14 6.19
C LYS A 49 -21.90 0.21 7.14
N MET A 50 -20.69 0.12 6.64
CA MET A 50 -19.48 0.62 7.27
C MET A 50 -19.07 1.95 6.62
N ASN A 51 -18.85 2.98 7.41
CA ASN A 51 -18.46 4.30 6.91
C ASN A 51 -16.95 4.48 7.05
N ALA A 52 -16.32 5.12 6.06
CA ALA A 52 -14.91 5.43 6.12
C ALA A 52 -14.59 6.41 7.27
N GLN A 53 -13.61 6.09 8.10
CA GLN A 53 -13.19 6.88 9.23
C GLN A 53 -11.67 6.70 9.46
N GLY A 54 -10.88 7.59 8.90
CA GLY A 54 -9.42 7.50 8.96
C GLY A 54 -8.90 6.22 8.29
N ALA A 55 -8.15 5.41 9.05
CA ALA A 55 -7.58 4.14 8.58
C ALA A 55 -8.58 2.97 8.55
N PHE A 56 -9.86 3.23 8.84
CA PHE A 56 -10.86 2.19 9.03
C PHE A 56 -12.14 2.46 8.24
N PHE A 57 -12.85 1.37 7.93
CA PHE A 57 -14.29 1.36 7.71
C PHE A 57 -14.96 0.95 9.03
N VAL A 58 -15.99 1.67 9.45
CA VAL A 58 -16.55 1.55 10.80
C VAL A 58 -18.05 1.36 10.77
N ALA A 59 -18.54 0.35 11.47
CA ALA A 59 -19.95 0.22 11.86
C ALA A 59 -20.05 0.38 13.37
N LYS A 60 -20.88 1.31 13.82
CA LYS A 60 -21.08 1.61 15.24
C LYS A 60 -22.35 0.99 15.78
N ASN A 61 -22.31 0.60 17.06
CA ASN A 61 -23.48 0.12 17.81
C ASN A 61 -24.19 -1.07 17.15
N VAL A 62 -23.45 -2.02 16.61
CA VAL A 62 -24.00 -3.24 16.01
C VAL A 62 -24.34 -4.22 17.10
N THR A 63 -25.61 -4.62 17.19
CA THR A 63 -26.08 -5.57 18.21
C THR A 63 -26.10 -7.00 17.65
N PHE A 64 -25.42 -7.91 18.33
CA PHE A 64 -25.34 -9.33 18.01
C PHE A 64 -25.99 -10.19 19.08
N LYS A 65 -26.60 -11.29 18.67
CA LYS A 65 -26.96 -12.44 19.51
C LYS A 65 -25.74 -13.35 19.69
N ALA A 66 -25.80 -14.28 20.64
CA ALA A 66 -24.70 -15.18 20.96
C ALA A 66 -24.22 -16.04 19.77
N ASP A 67 -25.16 -16.44 18.91
CA ASP A 67 -24.91 -17.36 17.80
C ASP A 67 -24.84 -16.66 16.46
N ASP A 68 -24.80 -15.32 16.45
CA ASP A 68 -24.71 -14.56 15.21
C ASP A 68 -23.36 -14.76 14.54
N LEU A 69 -23.43 -15.03 13.24
CA LEU A 69 -22.30 -15.17 12.34
C LEU A 69 -22.29 -14.06 11.32
N PHE A 70 -21.12 -13.59 10.96
CA PHE A 70 -20.99 -12.50 9.98
C PHE A 70 -19.68 -12.55 9.19
N LYS A 71 -19.67 -11.82 8.10
CA LYS A 71 -18.51 -11.52 7.27
C LYS A 71 -18.55 -10.03 6.92
N ILE A 72 -17.44 -9.51 6.40
CA ILE A 72 -17.37 -8.19 5.82
C ILE A 72 -17.26 -8.37 4.31
N ARG A 73 -18.13 -7.70 3.55
CA ARG A 73 -18.10 -7.77 2.09
C ARG A 73 -18.24 -6.40 1.45
N GLY A 74 -17.73 -6.30 0.22
CA GLY A 74 -17.84 -5.09 -0.58
C GLY A 74 -19.05 -5.14 -1.51
N ASN A 75 -19.67 -3.99 -1.75
CA ASN A 75 -20.75 -3.77 -2.72
C ASN A 75 -21.99 -4.66 -2.55
N GLY A 76 -22.17 -5.27 -1.36
CA GLY A 76 -23.30 -6.14 -1.08
C GLY A 76 -23.31 -7.45 -1.90
N VAL A 77 -22.21 -7.82 -2.52
CA VAL A 77 -22.11 -9.02 -3.37
C VAL A 77 -21.15 -10.04 -2.81
N TRP A 78 -21.38 -11.32 -3.12
CA TRP A 78 -20.47 -12.42 -2.81
C TRP A 78 -19.43 -12.52 -3.94
N ASN A 79 -18.27 -11.89 -3.72
CA ASN A 79 -17.16 -11.91 -4.65
C ASN A 79 -15.86 -12.13 -3.87
N ASP A 80 -15.03 -13.05 -4.31
CA ASP A 80 -13.79 -13.42 -3.63
C ASP A 80 -12.80 -12.25 -3.47
N ALA A 81 -12.85 -11.24 -4.34
CA ALA A 81 -12.04 -10.04 -4.21
C ALA A 81 -12.48 -9.11 -3.06
N PHE A 82 -13.72 -9.25 -2.57
CA PHE A 82 -14.33 -8.33 -1.60
C PHE A 82 -15.00 -9.05 -0.42
N ASN A 83 -14.67 -10.30 -0.17
CA ASN A 83 -15.29 -11.11 0.86
C ASN A 83 -14.27 -11.46 1.94
N TYR A 84 -14.41 -10.87 3.11
CA TYR A 84 -13.51 -11.04 4.25
C TYR A 84 -14.16 -11.78 5.40
N GLY A 85 -13.44 -12.72 5.98
CA GLY A 85 -13.90 -13.52 7.11
C GLY A 85 -12.75 -14.09 7.93
N ALA A 86 -13.06 -15.06 8.78
CA ALA A 86 -12.05 -15.77 9.55
C ALA A 86 -11.38 -16.90 8.75
N SER A 87 -10.29 -17.44 9.29
CA SER A 87 -9.62 -18.64 8.76
C SER A 87 -10.36 -19.95 9.12
N ALA A 88 -11.26 -19.90 10.10
CA ALA A 88 -12.06 -21.03 10.53
C ALA A 88 -13.51 -20.60 10.78
N LYS A 89 -14.47 -21.49 10.48
CA LYS A 89 -15.90 -21.23 10.62
C LYS A 89 -16.28 -20.95 12.08
N GLY A 90 -17.04 -19.87 12.30
CA GLY A 90 -17.53 -19.49 13.61
C GLY A 90 -16.43 -19.03 14.58
N TYR A 91 -15.30 -18.57 14.03
CA TYR A 91 -14.21 -18.06 14.86
C TYR A 91 -14.68 -16.85 15.68
N LYS A 92 -14.61 -16.97 17.00
CA LYS A 92 -14.96 -15.90 17.93
C LYS A 92 -13.89 -14.84 17.96
N LEU A 93 -14.20 -13.64 17.46
CA LEU A 93 -13.26 -12.53 17.45
C LEU A 93 -12.85 -12.13 18.87
N PRO A 94 -11.55 -11.87 19.11
CA PRO A 94 -11.10 -11.32 20.39
C PRO A 94 -11.63 -9.90 20.56
N LEU A 95 -12.10 -9.56 21.76
CA LEU A 95 -12.58 -8.22 22.06
C LEU A 95 -11.39 -7.25 22.19
N ASN A 96 -11.55 -6.04 21.63
CA ASN A 96 -10.58 -4.94 21.68
C ASN A 96 -9.18 -5.28 21.10
N THR A 97 -9.09 -6.34 20.31
CA THR A 97 -7.84 -6.80 19.68
C THR A 97 -8.03 -7.01 18.18
N GLY A 98 -7.05 -6.61 17.39
CA GLY A 98 -7.10 -6.77 15.93
C GLY A 98 -6.91 -8.23 15.50
N TYR A 99 -7.83 -8.75 14.71
CA TYR A 99 -7.77 -10.07 14.09
C TYR A 99 -7.46 -9.96 12.61
N THR A 100 -6.45 -10.69 12.12
CA THR A 100 -6.11 -10.74 10.68
C THR A 100 -7.09 -11.65 9.96
N MET A 101 -7.78 -11.08 8.98
CA MET A 101 -8.83 -11.78 8.23
C MET A 101 -8.28 -12.53 7.01
N THR A 102 -9.08 -13.47 6.53
CA THR A 102 -8.88 -14.19 5.27
C THR A 102 -9.76 -13.57 4.19
N LEU A 103 -9.21 -13.38 3.00
CA LEU A 103 -9.93 -12.88 1.81
C LEU A 103 -10.34 -14.03 0.90
N GLY A 104 -11.50 -13.91 0.28
CA GLY A 104 -11.95 -14.74 -0.82
C GLY A 104 -12.57 -16.08 -0.42
N ALA A 105 -12.47 -17.05 -1.32
CA ALA A 105 -13.11 -18.38 -1.17
C ALA A 105 -12.70 -19.15 0.10
N GLY A 106 -11.49 -18.88 0.63
CA GLY A 106 -11.02 -19.47 1.90
C GLY A 106 -11.56 -18.80 3.15
N SER A 107 -12.26 -17.66 3.04
CA SER A 107 -12.77 -16.92 4.19
C SER A 107 -13.99 -17.63 4.79
N GLN A 108 -13.98 -17.78 6.11
CA GLN A 108 -15.05 -18.41 6.90
C GLN A 108 -15.80 -17.38 7.74
N ASP A 109 -16.97 -17.76 8.27
CA ASP A 109 -17.78 -16.87 9.07
C ASP A 109 -17.09 -16.54 10.41
N MET A 110 -17.18 -15.29 10.83
CA MET A 110 -16.75 -14.79 12.13
C MET A 110 -17.92 -14.80 13.10
N ALA A 111 -17.64 -14.89 14.40
CA ALA A 111 -18.61 -14.81 15.48
C ALA A 111 -18.16 -13.78 16.53
N VAL A 112 -19.11 -13.29 17.33
CA VAL A 112 -18.82 -12.49 18.52
C VAL A 112 -18.56 -13.39 19.74
N PRO A 113 -17.78 -12.95 20.75
CA PRO A 113 -17.50 -13.76 21.93
C PRO A 113 -18.75 -14.00 22.80
N ALA A 114 -19.67 -13.05 22.83
CA ALA A 114 -20.96 -13.09 23.56
C ALA A 114 -22.00 -12.20 22.86
N ALA A 115 -23.27 -12.35 23.21
CA ALA A 115 -24.30 -11.41 22.81
C ALA A 115 -23.99 -10.01 23.37
N GLY A 116 -24.19 -8.98 22.56
CA GLY A 116 -23.90 -7.61 22.98
C GLY A 116 -23.88 -6.62 21.83
N THR A 117 -23.62 -5.37 22.17
CA THR A 117 -23.50 -4.28 21.19
C THR A 117 -22.02 -3.91 21.06
N TYR A 118 -21.55 -3.85 19.83
CA TYR A 118 -20.13 -3.65 19.50
C TYR A 118 -19.94 -2.58 18.43
N ASP A 119 -18.78 -1.96 18.46
CA ASP A 119 -18.27 -1.17 17.35
C ASP A 119 -17.30 -2.03 16.54
N ILE A 120 -17.49 -2.08 15.23
CA ILE A 120 -16.66 -2.90 14.36
C ILE A 120 -15.82 -1.98 13.48
N TYR A 121 -14.51 -2.16 13.57
CA TYR A 121 -13.53 -1.43 12.76
C TYR A 121 -12.87 -2.42 11.80
N PHE A 122 -12.89 -2.12 10.52
CA PHE A 122 -12.24 -2.88 9.48
C PHE A 122 -11.15 -2.03 8.80
N SER A 123 -9.91 -2.47 8.85
CA SER A 123 -8.83 -1.88 8.08
C SER A 123 -8.57 -2.73 6.85
N LEU A 124 -8.94 -2.19 5.69
CA LEU A 124 -8.69 -2.84 4.41
C LEU A 124 -7.18 -3.02 4.18
N GLY A 125 -6.40 -1.97 4.43
CA GLY A 125 -4.95 -1.99 4.24
C GLY A 125 -4.20 -3.00 5.12
N ALA A 126 -4.64 -3.20 6.35
CA ALA A 126 -4.06 -4.20 7.25
C ALA A 126 -4.74 -5.57 7.15
N GLN A 127 -5.86 -5.68 6.45
CA GLN A 127 -6.76 -6.84 6.41
C GLN A 127 -7.11 -7.33 7.82
N LYS A 128 -7.43 -6.40 8.70
CA LYS A 128 -7.76 -6.70 10.09
C LYS A 128 -9.12 -6.14 10.45
N VAL A 129 -9.79 -6.89 11.32
CA VAL A 129 -11.01 -6.45 11.99
C VAL A 129 -10.77 -6.32 13.48
N TRP A 130 -11.36 -5.32 14.09
CA TRP A 130 -11.45 -5.15 15.55
C TRP A 130 -12.91 -5.15 15.94
N LEU A 131 -13.23 -6.01 16.88
CA LEU A 131 -14.50 -6.01 17.60
C LEU A 131 -14.29 -5.22 18.90
N MET A 132 -14.80 -4.01 18.97
CA MET A 132 -14.60 -3.10 20.10
C MET A 132 -15.85 -3.04 20.96
N THR A 133 -15.68 -2.88 22.25
CA THR A 133 -16.81 -2.53 23.13
C THR A 133 -17.46 -1.25 22.63
N ALA A 134 -18.78 -1.22 22.48
CA ALA A 134 -19.49 -0.05 21.98
C ALA A 134 -19.17 1.20 22.81
N GLY A 135 -18.87 2.30 22.12
CA GLY A 135 -18.50 3.58 22.74
C GLY A 135 -17.07 3.65 23.28
N SER A 136 -16.26 2.60 23.14
CA SER A 136 -14.83 2.66 23.50
C SER A 136 -14.04 3.51 22.51
N ALA A 137 -12.82 3.90 22.90
CA ALA A 137 -11.90 4.59 21.98
C ALA A 137 -11.62 3.73 20.75
N ALA A 138 -11.46 4.37 19.59
CA ALA A 138 -11.07 3.68 18.37
C ALA A 138 -9.73 2.94 18.58
N PRO A 139 -9.54 1.77 17.94
CA PRO A 139 -8.25 1.11 17.99
C PRO A 139 -7.16 2.00 17.38
N ALA A 140 -5.93 1.83 17.84
CA ALA A 140 -4.80 2.51 17.20
C ALA A 140 -4.77 2.15 15.71
N ALA A 141 -4.58 3.15 14.86
CA ALA A 141 -4.41 2.89 13.43
C ALA A 141 -3.26 1.89 13.25
N PRO A 142 -3.48 0.79 12.51
CA PRO A 142 -2.41 -0.15 12.28
C PRO A 142 -1.27 0.59 11.59
N SER A 143 -0.05 0.47 12.13
CA SER A 143 1.14 1.00 11.47
C SER A 143 1.31 0.26 10.16
N VAL A 144 1.02 0.91 9.08
CA VAL A 144 1.43 0.49 7.74
C VAL A 144 2.88 0.94 7.61
N GLY A 145 3.80 0.06 7.96
CA GLY A 145 5.22 0.30 7.66
C GLY A 145 5.35 0.58 6.16
N GLY A 146 6.30 1.47 5.80
CA GLY A 146 6.50 1.93 4.42
C GLY A 146 6.63 0.82 3.38
N ASN A 147 5.58 0.17 3.16
CA ASN A 147 5.22 -0.74 2.08
C ASN A 147 3.83 -1.30 2.43
N THR A 148 2.86 -0.67 1.90
CA THR A 148 1.41 -0.79 2.05
C THR A 148 0.93 -2.18 2.46
N GLY A 149 0.46 -2.31 3.70
CA GLY A 149 -0.18 -3.53 4.20
C GLY A 149 -1.56 -3.75 3.59
N GLY A 150 -1.63 -4.58 2.59
CA GLY A 150 -2.83 -5.19 2.06
C GLY A 150 -2.53 -6.63 1.70
N SER A 151 -3.53 -7.46 1.41
CA SER A 151 -3.28 -8.78 0.84
C SER A 151 -2.30 -8.65 -0.31
N ALA A 152 -1.31 -9.55 -0.37
CA ALA A 152 -0.36 -9.58 -1.47
C ALA A 152 -1.03 -9.72 -2.85
N SER A 153 -2.30 -10.08 -2.88
CA SER A 153 -3.10 -10.36 -4.08
C SER A 153 -4.21 -9.34 -4.37
N ASP A 154 -4.49 -8.37 -3.49
CA ASP A 154 -5.47 -7.32 -3.78
C ASP A 154 -4.92 -6.39 -4.88
N PRO A 155 -5.56 -6.31 -6.06
CA PRO A 155 -5.07 -5.51 -7.19
C PRO A 155 -4.81 -4.05 -6.86
N PHE A 156 -5.67 -3.44 -6.03
CA PHE A 156 -5.50 -2.06 -5.61
C PHE A 156 -4.24 -1.87 -4.73
N ASN A 157 -4.06 -2.72 -3.74
CA ASN A 157 -2.88 -2.66 -2.87
C ASN A 157 -1.59 -2.99 -3.65
N VAL A 158 -1.67 -3.89 -4.63
CA VAL A 158 -0.56 -4.16 -5.56
C VAL A 158 -0.21 -2.91 -6.36
N ALA A 159 -1.21 -2.21 -6.90
CA ALA A 159 -0.98 -0.97 -7.65
C ALA A 159 -0.35 0.13 -6.80
N MET A 160 -0.81 0.34 -5.56
CA MET A 160 -0.22 1.31 -4.65
C MET A 160 1.23 0.93 -4.28
N ARG A 161 1.52 -0.35 -4.06
CA ARG A 161 2.90 -0.81 -3.85
C ARG A 161 3.78 -0.59 -5.07
N ARG A 162 3.28 -0.92 -6.28
CA ARG A 162 4.01 -0.67 -7.53
C ARG A 162 4.29 0.81 -7.75
N ALA A 163 3.31 1.68 -7.46
CA ALA A 163 3.52 3.13 -7.50
C ALA A 163 4.60 3.57 -6.50
N GLY A 164 4.64 2.98 -5.31
CA GLY A 164 5.69 3.20 -4.31
C GLY A 164 7.07 2.73 -4.79
N ALA A 165 7.16 1.55 -5.41
CA ALA A 165 8.40 1.05 -6.01
C ALA A 165 8.87 1.96 -7.18
N ASN A 166 7.95 2.39 -8.04
CA ASN A 166 8.24 3.35 -9.10
C ASN A 166 8.78 4.66 -8.51
N ALA A 167 8.14 5.19 -7.47
CA ALA A 167 8.61 6.40 -6.79
C ALA A 167 10.00 6.22 -6.18
N ALA A 168 10.28 5.06 -5.55
CA ALA A 168 11.60 4.77 -4.97
C ALA A 168 12.70 4.78 -6.05
N PHE A 169 12.45 4.19 -7.20
CA PHE A 169 13.38 4.25 -8.33
C PHE A 169 13.49 5.66 -8.91
N PHE A 170 12.36 6.25 -9.27
CA PHE A 170 12.30 7.56 -9.91
C PHE A 170 12.96 8.66 -9.08
N LEU A 171 12.67 8.72 -7.78
CA LEU A 171 13.22 9.74 -6.89
C LEU A 171 14.66 9.46 -6.47
N THR A 172 15.20 8.27 -6.73
CA THR A 172 16.62 7.96 -6.47
C THR A 172 17.52 8.26 -7.68
N VAL A 173 16.97 8.32 -8.89
CA VAL A 173 17.72 8.77 -10.07
C VAL A 173 18.17 10.22 -9.89
N PRO A 174 19.42 10.59 -10.22
CA PRO A 174 19.90 11.98 -10.19
C PRO A 174 19.10 12.94 -11.08
N GLY A 175 19.22 14.23 -10.83
CA GLY A 175 18.61 15.31 -11.60
C GLY A 175 17.22 15.73 -11.11
N PRO A 176 16.66 16.80 -11.70
CA PRO A 176 15.34 17.35 -11.35
C PRO A 176 14.22 16.36 -11.58
N LYS A 177 13.17 16.46 -10.78
CA LYS A 177 11.98 15.60 -10.86
C LYS A 177 10.71 16.44 -10.85
N MET A 178 9.75 16.04 -11.66
CA MET A 178 8.38 16.54 -11.59
C MET A 178 7.46 15.42 -11.10
N ILE A 179 6.67 15.72 -10.09
CA ILE A 179 5.56 14.88 -9.65
C ILE A 179 4.29 15.54 -10.18
N TRP A 180 3.56 14.82 -11.05
CA TRP A 180 2.28 15.31 -11.51
C TRP A 180 1.28 15.28 -10.36
N GLN A 181 0.44 16.31 -10.27
CA GLN A 181 -0.47 16.52 -9.12
C GLN A 181 -1.23 15.25 -8.75
N PHE A 182 -1.22 14.93 -7.47
CA PHE A 182 -1.91 13.77 -6.86
C PHE A 182 -1.34 12.40 -7.23
N GLY A 183 -0.24 12.31 -8.01
CA GLY A 183 0.44 11.03 -8.25
C GLY A 183 0.92 10.39 -6.95
N GLU A 184 1.32 11.20 -5.98
CA GLU A 184 1.77 10.78 -4.65
C GLU A 184 0.67 10.15 -3.79
N ILE A 185 -0.59 10.31 -4.15
CA ILE A 185 -1.74 9.65 -3.50
C ILE A 185 -2.41 8.61 -4.42
N GLY A 186 -1.75 8.27 -5.53
CA GLY A 186 -2.24 7.28 -6.47
C GLY A 186 -3.53 7.72 -7.16
N TYR A 187 -3.58 8.95 -7.66
CA TYR A 187 -4.74 9.48 -8.38
C TYR A 187 -5.06 8.62 -9.60
N ASP A 188 -6.30 8.20 -9.73
CA ASP A 188 -6.77 7.17 -10.65
C ASP A 188 -7.93 7.60 -11.55
N ILE A 189 -8.28 8.88 -11.50
CA ILE A 189 -9.29 9.45 -12.41
C ILE A 189 -8.68 9.56 -13.80
N SER A 190 -9.40 9.06 -14.81
CA SER A 190 -8.97 9.13 -16.20
C SER A 190 -8.73 10.56 -16.67
N ILE A 191 -7.77 10.73 -17.56
CA ILE A 191 -7.57 12.01 -18.27
C ILE A 191 -8.79 12.37 -19.12
N GLU A 192 -9.61 11.41 -19.49
CA GLU A 192 -10.85 11.63 -20.27
C GLU A 192 -12.05 11.98 -19.39
N GLU A 193 -11.93 11.93 -18.07
CA GLU A 193 -13.01 12.34 -17.15
C GLU A 193 -13.41 13.80 -17.41
N ASN A 194 -14.68 14.03 -17.66
CA ASN A 194 -15.21 15.35 -18.10
C ASN A 194 -14.57 15.90 -19.38
N GLY A 195 -14.06 15.01 -20.24
CA GLY A 195 -13.28 15.35 -21.42
C GLY A 195 -11.82 15.69 -21.11
N ARG A 196 -10.95 15.55 -22.09
CA ARG A 196 -9.48 15.64 -21.92
C ARG A 196 -9.02 16.95 -21.28
N THR A 197 -9.66 18.06 -21.61
CA THR A 197 -9.36 19.41 -21.08
C THR A 197 -10.27 19.80 -19.92
N GLY A 198 -11.22 18.94 -19.55
CA GLY A 198 -12.17 19.21 -18.48
C GLY A 198 -11.55 19.15 -17.08
N GLU A 199 -12.20 19.82 -16.15
CA GLU A 199 -11.81 19.79 -14.75
C GLU A 199 -11.92 18.38 -14.15
N LYS A 200 -10.89 17.95 -13.45
CA LYS A 200 -10.84 16.63 -12.80
C LYS A 200 -11.26 16.72 -11.34
N PRO A 201 -12.04 15.76 -10.84
CA PRO A 201 -12.45 15.74 -9.43
C PRO A 201 -11.25 15.76 -8.48
N VAL A 202 -11.33 16.59 -7.43
CA VAL A 202 -10.33 16.64 -6.36
C VAL A 202 -10.83 15.82 -5.17
N LYS A 203 -10.23 14.66 -4.93
CA LYS A 203 -10.62 13.70 -3.89
C LYS A 203 -9.55 13.48 -2.82
N THR A 204 -8.76 14.50 -2.52
CA THR A 204 -7.59 14.35 -1.63
C THR A 204 -7.97 13.84 -0.24
N ALA A 205 -9.02 14.36 0.38
CA ALA A 205 -9.45 13.92 1.71
C ALA A 205 -9.93 12.46 1.72
N GLU A 206 -10.70 12.07 0.71
CA GLU A 206 -11.20 10.71 0.53
C GLU A 206 -10.04 9.74 0.28
N TYR A 207 -9.10 10.12 -0.58
CA TYR A 207 -7.93 9.31 -0.91
C TYR A 207 -7.00 9.13 0.27
N MET A 208 -6.73 10.18 1.03
CA MET A 208 -5.89 10.10 2.23
C MET A 208 -6.52 9.29 3.37
N ALA A 209 -7.84 9.10 3.34
CA ALA A 209 -8.53 8.19 4.26
C ALA A 209 -8.30 6.70 3.92
N VAL A 210 -7.80 6.38 2.71
CA VAL A 210 -7.51 5.00 2.28
C VAL A 210 -6.07 4.64 2.68
N PRO A 211 -5.85 3.65 3.57
CA PRO A 211 -4.52 3.34 4.11
C PRO A 211 -3.44 3.07 3.05
N ALA A 212 -3.78 2.37 1.97
CA ALA A 212 -2.84 2.08 0.90
C ALA A 212 -2.37 3.35 0.17
N ARG A 213 -3.26 4.31 -0.06
CA ARG A 213 -2.94 5.62 -0.64
C ARG A 213 -2.14 6.49 0.34
N LYS A 214 -2.52 6.47 1.62
CA LYS A 214 -1.75 7.13 2.68
C LYS A 214 -0.33 6.56 2.76
N GLY A 215 -0.16 5.24 2.68
CA GLY A 215 1.14 4.58 2.64
C GLY A 215 1.97 4.98 1.42
N LEU A 216 1.34 5.16 0.26
CA LEU A 216 2.01 5.68 -0.93
C LEU A 216 2.47 7.13 -0.71
N TYR A 217 1.60 7.99 -0.19
CA TYR A 217 1.95 9.36 0.18
C TYR A 217 3.14 9.41 1.15
N ASP A 218 3.12 8.59 2.20
CA ASP A 218 4.19 8.53 3.19
C ASP A 218 5.52 8.05 2.55
N THR A 219 5.44 7.17 1.55
CA THR A 219 6.60 6.75 0.76
C THR A 219 7.19 7.92 -0.02
N TYR A 220 6.37 8.70 -0.74
CA TYR A 220 6.82 9.91 -1.43
C TYR A 220 7.41 10.93 -0.45
N ALA A 221 6.73 11.19 0.66
CA ALA A 221 7.19 12.13 1.69
C ALA A 221 8.57 11.73 2.25
N ALA A 222 8.77 10.44 2.54
CA ALA A 222 10.05 9.93 3.03
C ALA A 222 11.16 10.05 1.97
N LEU A 223 10.88 9.72 0.72
CA LEU A 223 11.85 9.84 -0.38
C LEU A 223 12.22 11.29 -0.69
N LEU A 224 11.25 12.20 -0.69
CA LEU A 224 11.49 13.64 -0.88
C LEU A 224 12.29 14.24 0.29
N LYS A 225 11.98 13.81 1.52
CA LYS A 225 12.77 14.16 2.69
C LYS A 225 14.21 13.67 2.54
N PHE A 226 14.40 12.40 2.13
CA PHE A 226 15.73 11.85 1.87
C PHE A 226 16.51 12.67 0.85
N ARG A 227 15.88 13.03 -0.27
CA ARG A 227 16.51 13.90 -1.31
C ARG A 227 16.93 15.25 -0.74
N LYS A 228 16.07 15.88 0.06
CA LYS A 228 16.35 17.17 0.69
C LYS A 228 17.52 17.11 1.67
N GLU A 229 17.60 16.02 2.44
CA GLU A 229 18.64 15.81 3.46
C GLU A 229 19.98 15.33 2.87
N ASN A 230 19.95 14.73 1.67
CA ASN A 230 21.10 14.13 1.01
C ASN A 230 21.26 14.61 -0.45
N PRO A 231 21.33 15.92 -0.71
CA PRO A 231 21.26 16.49 -2.08
C PRO A 231 22.41 16.01 -2.97
N ARG A 232 23.58 15.72 -2.41
CA ARG A 232 24.77 15.28 -3.14
C ARG A 232 24.57 14.00 -3.95
N PHE A 233 23.69 13.09 -3.52
CA PHE A 233 23.35 11.89 -4.28
C PHE A 233 22.61 12.18 -5.60
N PHE A 234 22.10 13.38 -5.78
CA PHE A 234 21.27 13.76 -6.91
C PHE A 234 21.93 14.77 -7.83
N ASP A 235 23.20 15.06 -7.57
CA ASP A 235 24.05 15.93 -8.40
C ASP A 235 24.77 15.14 -9.49
N SER A 236 25.49 15.87 -10.37
CA SER A 236 26.16 15.31 -11.55
C SER A 236 27.35 14.40 -11.23
N ASP A 237 27.94 14.55 -10.05
CA ASP A 237 29.11 13.80 -9.59
C ASP A 237 28.78 12.53 -8.78
N ALA A 238 27.49 12.28 -8.55
CA ALA A 238 27.05 11.02 -7.96
C ALA A 238 27.26 9.85 -8.93
N ALA A 239 27.86 8.77 -8.43
CA ALA A 239 28.11 7.56 -9.22
C ALA A 239 26.83 6.71 -9.26
N PHE A 240 25.97 7.03 -10.24
CA PHE A 240 24.71 6.33 -10.44
C PHE A 240 24.83 5.18 -11.44
N ARG A 241 24.28 4.04 -11.10
CA ARG A 241 24.13 2.88 -11.97
C ARG A 241 22.85 2.13 -11.67
N TRP A 242 22.27 1.54 -12.69
CA TRP A 242 21.01 0.80 -12.56
C TRP A 242 21.03 -0.45 -13.42
N TYR A 243 20.21 -1.42 -13.04
CA TYR A 243 20.00 -2.64 -13.77
C TYR A 243 18.51 -2.90 -13.95
N ALA A 244 18.04 -2.77 -15.18
CA ALA A 244 16.67 -3.05 -15.56
C ALA A 244 16.44 -4.54 -15.87
N GLY A 245 17.51 -5.28 -16.10
CA GLY A 245 17.46 -6.70 -16.42
C GLY A 245 16.77 -7.05 -17.73
N SER A 246 16.65 -8.35 -17.99
CA SER A 246 15.80 -8.84 -19.07
C SER A 246 14.33 -8.75 -18.69
N SER A 247 13.44 -8.81 -19.68
CA SER A 247 11.98 -8.87 -19.45
C SER A 247 11.55 -10.06 -18.56
N ASN A 248 12.37 -11.12 -18.53
CA ASN A 248 12.10 -12.33 -17.74
C ASN A 248 12.56 -12.24 -16.28
N PHE A 249 13.35 -11.22 -15.91
CA PHE A 249 13.78 -11.01 -14.54
C PHE A 249 12.97 -9.89 -13.89
N PRO A 250 12.07 -10.19 -12.94
CA PRO A 250 11.20 -9.20 -12.34
C PRO A 250 11.94 -8.24 -11.40
N GLY A 251 13.07 -8.66 -10.84
CA GLY A 251 13.89 -7.85 -9.94
C GLY A 251 14.63 -6.75 -10.69
N LYS A 252 14.50 -5.52 -10.24
CA LYS A 252 15.27 -4.37 -10.72
C LYS A 252 16.02 -3.76 -9.56
N TYR A 253 17.20 -3.20 -9.84
CA TYR A 253 17.96 -2.50 -8.81
C TYR A 253 18.71 -1.31 -9.37
N LEU A 254 19.00 -0.38 -8.48
CA LEU A 254 19.89 0.75 -8.74
C LEU A 254 20.79 1.01 -7.54
N PHE A 255 21.94 1.57 -7.82
CA PHE A 255 22.91 2.02 -6.83
C PHE A 255 23.24 3.48 -7.09
N ASN A 256 23.51 4.20 -6.02
CA ASN A 256 24.00 5.55 -6.11
C ASN A 256 25.03 5.80 -5.01
N ALA A 257 26.15 6.40 -5.37
CA ALA A 257 27.26 6.59 -4.46
C ALA A 257 27.84 8.01 -4.59
N VAL A 258 28.12 8.63 -3.47
CA VAL A 258 28.78 9.94 -3.38
C VAL A 258 29.44 10.09 -2.01
N ASP A 259 30.59 10.78 -1.96
CA ASP A 259 31.28 11.12 -0.72
C ASP A 259 31.53 9.91 0.22
N GLY A 260 31.79 8.74 -0.36
CA GLY A 260 32.02 7.50 0.38
C GLY A 260 30.77 6.85 0.97
N LYS A 261 29.58 7.35 0.67
CA LYS A 261 28.28 6.78 1.09
C LYS A 261 27.58 6.13 -0.08
N ASN A 262 26.79 5.09 0.18
CA ASN A 262 26.10 4.33 -0.84
C ASN A 262 24.63 4.14 -0.52
N ILE A 263 23.80 4.20 -1.60
CA ILE A 263 22.38 3.84 -1.61
C ILE A 263 22.23 2.60 -2.49
N ALA A 264 21.43 1.64 -2.06
CA ALA A 264 20.97 0.52 -2.87
C ALA A 264 19.44 0.44 -2.83
N VAL A 265 18.80 0.44 -3.99
CA VAL A 265 17.35 0.28 -4.11
C VAL A 265 17.07 -0.90 -5.03
N PHE A 266 16.19 -1.79 -4.61
CA PHE A 266 15.72 -2.90 -5.43
C PHE A 266 14.26 -3.20 -5.17
N ALA A 267 13.57 -3.73 -6.18
CA ALA A 267 12.14 -3.97 -6.13
C ALA A 267 11.71 -5.15 -6.99
N ASN A 268 10.56 -5.71 -6.64
CA ASN A 268 9.87 -6.70 -7.43
C ASN A 268 8.80 -6.02 -8.30
N PHE A 269 9.08 -5.90 -9.60
CA PHE A 269 8.12 -5.41 -10.61
C PHE A 269 7.33 -6.54 -11.29
N GLY A 270 7.60 -7.79 -10.93
CA GLY A 270 6.90 -8.96 -11.47
C GLY A 270 5.55 -9.22 -10.82
N LYS A 271 4.91 -10.30 -11.25
CA LYS A 271 3.70 -10.83 -10.63
C LYS A 271 4.06 -11.78 -9.48
N GLY A 272 3.25 -11.72 -8.41
CA GLY A 272 3.45 -12.56 -7.23
C GLY A 272 4.72 -12.24 -6.44
N ALA A 273 5.00 -13.01 -5.40
CA ALA A 273 6.22 -12.89 -4.63
C ALA A 273 7.41 -13.47 -5.41
N GLN A 274 8.54 -12.77 -5.36
CA GLN A 274 9.78 -13.16 -6.05
C GLN A 274 10.97 -13.09 -5.08
N THR A 275 11.86 -14.06 -5.17
CA THR A 275 13.14 -14.02 -4.48
C THR A 275 14.15 -13.29 -5.36
N ILE A 276 14.67 -12.18 -4.86
CA ILE A 276 15.59 -11.30 -5.56
C ILE A 276 16.93 -11.31 -4.82
N SER A 277 17.98 -11.65 -5.53
CA SER A 277 19.35 -11.56 -5.02
C SER A 277 20.05 -10.36 -5.65
N VAL A 278 20.68 -9.54 -4.83
CA VAL A 278 21.40 -8.34 -5.24
C VAL A 278 22.79 -8.38 -4.64
N GLU A 279 23.79 -8.18 -5.48
CA GLU A 279 25.16 -7.92 -5.04
C GLU A 279 25.28 -6.43 -4.70
N LEU A 280 25.47 -6.13 -3.42
CA LEU A 280 25.61 -4.76 -2.94
C LEU A 280 26.95 -4.17 -3.35
N PRO A 281 27.07 -2.83 -3.45
CA PRO A 281 28.32 -2.16 -3.89
C PRO A 281 29.57 -2.53 -3.08
N HIS A 282 29.41 -2.92 -1.83
CA HIS A 282 30.47 -3.42 -0.96
C HIS A 282 29.91 -4.32 0.15
N SER A 283 30.76 -5.13 0.73
CA SER A 283 30.47 -5.86 1.97
C SER A 283 30.49 -4.89 3.17
N GLY A 284 29.58 -5.08 4.10
CA GLY A 284 29.50 -4.23 5.31
C GLY A 284 28.10 -4.19 5.88
N THR A 285 27.84 -3.18 6.68
CA THR A 285 26.54 -2.99 7.33
C THR A 285 25.68 -2.06 6.50
N TRP A 286 24.44 -2.49 6.24
CA TRP A 286 23.44 -1.75 5.50
C TRP A 286 22.19 -1.60 6.34
N TYR A 287 21.56 -0.44 6.30
CA TYR A 287 20.37 -0.08 7.08
C TYR A 287 19.19 0.12 6.13
N ASN A 288 18.06 -0.51 6.44
CA ASN A 288 16.82 -0.24 5.71
C ASN A 288 16.27 1.13 6.12
N TYR A 289 16.22 2.07 5.17
CA TYR A 289 15.77 3.44 5.44
C TYR A 289 14.32 3.52 5.88
N PHE A 290 13.46 2.64 5.35
CA PHE A 290 12.03 2.58 5.70
C PHE A 290 11.75 1.73 6.93
N LYS A 291 12.53 0.65 7.13
CA LYS A 291 12.41 -0.26 8.26
C LYS A 291 13.65 -0.10 9.15
N LYS A 292 13.66 0.93 9.94
CA LYS A 292 14.86 1.38 10.70
C LYS A 292 15.52 0.32 11.57
N ASP A 293 14.77 -0.70 11.99
CA ASP A 293 15.26 -1.80 12.81
C ASP A 293 15.88 -2.95 11.98
N GLU A 294 15.73 -2.90 10.66
CA GLU A 294 16.27 -3.92 9.75
C GLU A 294 17.68 -3.54 9.32
N VAL A 295 18.64 -4.34 9.74
CA VAL A 295 20.07 -4.18 9.44
C VAL A 295 20.58 -5.41 8.72
N TRP A 296 21.30 -5.18 7.62
CA TRP A 296 21.88 -6.26 6.82
C TRP A 296 23.39 -6.20 6.85
N SER A 297 24.02 -7.35 6.67
CA SER A 297 25.49 -7.45 6.60
C SER A 297 25.90 -8.35 5.44
N GLY A 298 27.06 -8.04 4.84
CA GLY A 298 27.63 -8.81 3.73
C GLY A 298 27.54 -8.10 2.39
N ALA A 299 28.04 -8.75 1.34
CA ALA A 299 28.03 -8.22 -0.03
C ALA A 299 26.82 -8.68 -0.83
N ASN A 300 26.29 -9.87 -0.54
CA ASN A 300 25.13 -10.41 -1.26
C ASN A 300 23.91 -10.41 -0.35
N HIS A 301 22.81 -9.87 -0.88
CA HIS A 301 21.55 -9.89 -0.17
C HIS A 301 20.47 -10.56 -1.00
N THR A 302 19.75 -11.46 -0.35
CA THR A 302 18.60 -12.16 -0.94
C THR A 302 17.35 -11.88 -0.12
N SER A 303 16.30 -11.37 -0.77
CA SER A 303 15.02 -11.08 -0.17
C SER A 303 13.88 -11.65 -0.99
N THR A 304 12.87 -12.19 -0.33
CA THR A 304 11.60 -12.49 -0.97
C THR A 304 10.68 -11.26 -0.83
N LEU A 305 10.45 -10.60 -1.96
CA LEU A 305 9.63 -9.40 -2.05
C LEU A 305 8.27 -9.73 -2.66
N LYS A 306 7.21 -9.22 -2.06
CA LYS A 306 5.87 -9.26 -2.64
C LYS A 306 5.83 -8.45 -3.93
N GLU A 307 4.80 -8.65 -4.72
CA GLU A 307 4.53 -7.87 -5.93
C GLU A 307 4.47 -6.37 -5.60
N GLY A 308 5.30 -5.57 -6.29
CA GLY A 308 5.45 -4.14 -6.05
C GLY A 308 6.21 -3.76 -4.78
N GLU A 309 6.75 -4.70 -4.04
CA GLU A 309 7.56 -4.39 -2.86
C GLU A 309 8.97 -3.93 -3.26
N PHE A 310 9.50 -2.98 -2.51
CA PHE A 310 10.86 -2.48 -2.69
C PHE A 310 11.62 -2.44 -1.37
N VAL A 311 12.94 -2.38 -1.48
CA VAL A 311 13.87 -2.16 -0.38
C VAL A 311 14.75 -0.98 -0.72
N PHE A 312 14.99 -0.12 0.25
CA PHE A 312 15.88 1.05 0.15
C PHE A 312 16.91 0.98 1.27
N LEU A 313 18.16 0.74 0.90
CA LEU A 313 19.26 0.61 1.84
C LEU A 313 20.18 1.81 1.77
N VAL A 314 20.77 2.14 2.92
CA VAL A 314 21.88 3.06 3.08
C VAL A 314 22.97 2.42 3.91
N ASP A 315 24.24 2.73 3.67
CA ASP A 315 25.39 2.17 4.40
C ASP A 315 25.85 3.05 5.58
N TRP A 316 25.05 4.01 5.99
CA TRP A 316 25.28 4.88 7.16
C TRP A 316 24.00 5.02 8.03
N LYS A 317 24.20 5.49 9.27
CA LYS A 317 23.12 5.89 10.21
C LYS A 317 22.89 7.38 10.22
#